data_d87989309c43d807e6bdcec389364235
#
_entry.id   d87989309c43d807e6bdcec389364235
#
_cell.length_a   1.000
_cell.length_b   1.000
_cell.length_c   1.000
_cell.angle_alpha   90.00
_cell.angle_beta   90.00
_cell.angle_gamma   90.00
#
_symmetry.space_group_name_H-M   'P 1'
#
loop_
_entity.id
_entity.type
_entity.pdbx_description
1 polymer ?
#
loop_
_entity_poly.entity_id
_entity_poly.type
_entity_poly.pdbx_seq_one_letter_code
_entity_poly.pdbx_strand_id
1 'polypeptide(L)'
;MKTKQLLRKAGLGLLGLIFSASVWAHGGAAGTDTDQCKFELQPSHWVHYTAYQPSAFPAEEFCGKLPGLNTLTQLVFDYQDLKYRNMLVEFEVTKEPEGTRVFFLPSAKHKSGSVNLELKNGVAEAGQYLIHITLVPDPNDTENRSQGERLDVHMGFKAGGGQAVSKNSLLLYAFFAFAGLYVLYLSNEGFKTKVDEIFKKVKD
;
A
#
# COMPACT_ATOMS: atom_id res chain seq x y z
N MET A 1 16.16 -11.93 47.93
CA MET A 1 14.79 -12.17 47.42
C MET A 1 14.11 -10.93 46.81
N LYS A 2 14.28 -9.72 47.35
CA LYS A 2 13.62 -8.49 46.86
C LYS A 2 14.04 -8.05 45.46
N THR A 3 15.30 -8.20 45.05
CA THR A 3 15.83 -7.82 43.73
C THR A 3 15.26 -8.66 42.57
N LYS A 4 15.04 -9.97 42.77
CA LYS A 4 14.44 -10.86 41.78
C LYS A 4 12.95 -10.51 41.50
N GLN A 5 12.23 -10.05 42.50
CA GLN A 5 10.84 -9.61 42.35
C GLN A 5 10.74 -8.24 41.66
N LEU A 6 11.70 -7.33 41.88
CA LEU A 6 11.76 -6.04 41.23
C LEU A 6 12.04 -6.21 39.72
N LEU A 7 12.97 -7.06 39.33
CA LEU A 7 13.29 -7.39 37.93
C LEU A 7 12.12 -8.05 37.19
N ARG A 8 11.37 -8.94 37.87
CA ARG A 8 10.15 -9.53 37.29
C ARG A 8 9.05 -8.49 37.03
N LYS A 9 8.85 -7.57 37.98
CA LYS A 9 7.84 -6.49 37.80
C LYS A 9 8.27 -5.48 36.75
N ALA A 10 9.55 -5.15 36.66
CA ALA A 10 10.09 -4.27 35.62
C ALA A 10 9.99 -4.92 34.21
N GLY A 11 10.27 -6.22 34.10
CA GLY A 11 10.13 -6.95 32.83
C GLY A 11 8.69 -7.05 32.35
N LEU A 12 7.73 -7.29 33.25
CA LEU A 12 6.30 -7.30 32.92
C LEU A 12 5.78 -5.90 32.52
N GLY A 13 6.26 -4.85 33.15
CA GLY A 13 5.93 -3.47 32.80
C GLY A 13 6.47 -3.06 31.43
N LEU A 14 7.68 -3.50 31.09
CA LEU A 14 8.29 -3.24 29.78
C LEU A 14 7.56 -3.99 28.65
N LEU A 15 7.16 -5.25 28.88
CA LEU A 15 6.33 -6.00 27.92
C LEU A 15 4.98 -5.31 27.68
N GLY A 16 4.33 -4.79 28.74
CA GLY A 16 3.06 -4.06 28.61
C GLY A 16 3.18 -2.78 27.79
N LEU A 17 4.28 -2.05 27.90
CA LEU A 17 4.57 -0.85 27.11
C LEU A 17 4.86 -1.17 25.65
N ILE A 18 5.45 -2.31 25.33
CA ILE A 18 5.75 -2.73 23.95
C ILE A 18 4.46 -3.14 23.22
N PHE A 19 3.53 -3.80 23.92
CA PHE A 19 2.23 -4.17 23.32
C PHE A 19 1.28 -3.00 23.13
N SER A 20 1.38 -1.93 23.89
CA SER A 20 0.54 -0.75 23.73
C SER A 20 0.98 0.17 22.58
N ALA A 21 2.20 0.03 22.06
CA ALA A 21 2.71 0.83 20.93
C ALA A 21 2.26 0.30 19.56
N SER A 22 1.61 -0.86 19.49
CA SER A 22 1.23 -1.50 18.23
C SER A 22 -0.13 -1.04 17.69
N VAL A 23 -0.84 -0.16 18.36
CA VAL A 23 -2.12 0.39 17.87
C VAL A 23 -1.89 1.74 17.20
N TRP A 24 -1.05 1.76 16.18
CA TRP A 24 -1.13 2.82 15.16
C TRP A 24 -2.09 2.32 14.10
N ALA A 25 -3.38 2.51 14.36
CA ALA A 25 -4.37 2.49 13.31
C ALA A 25 -3.95 3.51 12.26
N HIS A 26 -3.91 3.10 11.00
CA HIS A 26 -3.74 3.97 9.85
C HIS A 26 -4.96 4.90 9.73
N GLY A 27 -5.08 5.83 10.67
CA GLY A 27 -5.94 6.98 10.55
C GLY A 27 -5.06 8.14 10.11
N GLY A 28 -5.10 8.49 8.84
CA GLY A 28 -4.47 9.72 8.38
C GLY A 28 -4.96 10.87 9.25
N ALA A 29 -4.05 11.62 9.86
CA ALA A 29 -4.40 12.80 10.63
C ALA A 29 -5.09 13.79 9.68
N ALA A 30 -6.31 14.16 9.99
CA ALA A 30 -7.01 15.21 9.29
C ALA A 30 -6.14 16.49 9.33
N GLY A 31 -5.68 16.93 8.16
CA GLY A 31 -4.95 18.19 8.02
C GLY A 31 -3.50 18.13 7.54
N THR A 32 -2.88 16.95 7.38
CA THR A 32 -1.62 16.83 6.66
C THR A 32 -1.90 16.26 5.27
N ASP A 33 -1.71 17.08 4.24
CA ASP A 33 -1.88 16.68 2.83
C ASP A 33 -0.74 15.74 2.41
N THR A 34 -0.67 14.57 3.04
CA THR A 34 0.30 13.50 2.78
C THR A 34 -0.31 12.38 1.93
N ASP A 35 -1.37 12.68 1.19
CA ASP A 35 -1.98 11.73 0.29
C ASP A 35 -1.04 11.41 -0.88
N GLN A 36 -0.30 10.32 -0.73
CA GLN A 36 0.68 9.83 -1.72
C GLN A 36 0.00 9.22 -2.95
N CYS A 37 -1.32 9.09 -2.93
CA CYS A 37 -2.11 8.49 -4.00
C CYS A 37 -2.70 9.53 -4.97
N LYS A 38 -2.26 10.77 -4.88
CA LYS A 38 -2.68 11.83 -5.81
C LYS A 38 -1.71 11.94 -6.97
N PHE A 39 -2.23 12.14 -8.16
CA PHE A 39 -1.46 12.57 -9.31
C PHE A 39 -2.13 13.74 -10.01
N GLU A 40 -1.34 14.55 -10.68
CA GLU A 40 -1.76 15.79 -11.32
C GLU A 40 -2.16 15.51 -12.78
N LEU A 41 -3.40 15.87 -13.15
CA LEU A 41 -3.86 15.84 -14.55
C LEU A 41 -3.39 17.06 -15.31
N GLN A 42 -3.45 18.22 -14.68
CA GLN A 42 -2.99 19.54 -15.16
C GLN A 42 -2.58 20.35 -13.91
N PRO A 43 -1.85 21.45 -14.06
CA PRO A 43 -1.47 22.31 -12.96
C PRO A 43 -2.67 22.63 -12.04
N SER A 44 -2.56 22.27 -10.76
CA SER A 44 -3.59 22.43 -9.72
C SER A 44 -4.84 21.55 -9.86
N HIS A 45 -4.87 20.58 -10.77
CA HIS A 45 -5.97 19.63 -10.97
C HIS A 45 -5.53 18.21 -10.64
N TRP A 46 -6.03 17.68 -9.54
CA TRP A 46 -5.61 16.40 -8.98
C TRP A 46 -6.67 15.32 -9.13
N VAL A 47 -6.20 14.09 -9.31
CA VAL A 47 -6.99 12.87 -9.21
C VAL A 47 -6.44 12.05 -8.08
N HIS A 48 -7.30 11.56 -7.23
CA HIS A 48 -6.96 10.56 -6.25
C HIS A 48 -7.05 9.17 -6.89
N TYR A 49 -6.05 8.35 -6.66
CA TYR A 49 -5.98 6.99 -7.16
C TYR A 49 -5.77 6.02 -6.00
N THR A 50 -6.62 5.01 -5.95
CA THR A 50 -6.47 3.92 -4.98
C THR A 50 -6.68 2.58 -5.67
N ALA A 51 -5.88 1.60 -5.31
CA ALA A 51 -6.02 0.25 -5.80
C ALA A 51 -6.36 -0.71 -4.64
N TYR A 52 -7.23 -1.68 -4.92
CA TYR A 52 -7.68 -2.70 -3.98
C TYR A 52 -7.50 -4.08 -4.58
N GLN A 53 -7.10 -5.04 -3.75
CA GLN A 53 -7.04 -6.46 -4.10
C GLN A 53 -7.82 -7.29 -3.06
N PRO A 54 -9.15 -7.15 -3.00
CA PRO A 54 -9.97 -7.60 -1.87
C PRO A 54 -9.91 -9.10 -1.60
N SER A 55 -9.65 -9.92 -2.62
CA SER A 55 -9.55 -11.38 -2.47
C SER A 55 -8.24 -11.83 -1.82
N ALA A 56 -7.17 -11.06 -1.98
CA ALA A 56 -5.84 -11.40 -1.48
C ALA A 56 -5.45 -10.56 -0.24
N PHE A 57 -5.89 -9.30 -0.21
CA PHE A 57 -5.55 -8.33 0.81
C PHE A 57 -6.81 -7.54 1.22
N PRO A 58 -7.71 -8.17 2.02
CA PRO A 58 -8.93 -7.52 2.45
C PRO A 58 -8.60 -6.30 3.33
N ALA A 59 -9.27 -5.19 3.06
CA ALA A 59 -9.12 -3.91 3.77
C ALA A 59 -7.75 -3.21 3.62
N GLU A 60 -6.91 -3.60 2.67
CA GLU A 60 -5.68 -2.88 2.33
C GLU A 60 -5.87 -2.02 1.08
N GLU A 61 -5.30 -0.82 1.12
CA GLU A 61 -5.27 0.14 0.03
C GLU A 61 -3.85 0.28 -0.50
N PHE A 62 -3.72 0.37 -1.82
CA PHE A 62 -2.42 0.45 -2.48
C PHE A 62 -2.33 1.66 -3.39
N CYS A 63 -1.15 2.29 -3.40
CA CYS A 63 -0.78 3.34 -4.34
C CYS A 63 0.47 2.93 -5.10
N GLY A 64 0.37 2.74 -6.39
CA GLY A 64 1.53 2.50 -7.25
C GLY A 64 2.27 1.17 -7.06
N LYS A 65 1.86 0.31 -6.09
CA LYS A 65 2.40 -1.03 -5.88
C LYS A 65 1.28 -2.00 -5.57
N LEU A 66 1.13 -3.01 -6.42
CA LEU A 66 0.14 -4.08 -6.26
C LEU A 66 0.85 -5.39 -5.90
N PRO A 67 0.71 -5.91 -4.67
CA PRO A 67 1.45 -7.10 -4.25
C PRO A 67 0.98 -8.38 -4.92
N GLY A 68 -0.34 -8.54 -5.16
CA GLY A 68 -0.95 -9.75 -5.71
C GLY A 68 -0.93 -9.80 -7.23
N LEU A 69 -0.65 -10.98 -7.77
CA LEU A 69 -0.82 -11.33 -9.19
C LEU A 69 -2.02 -12.26 -9.34
N ASN A 70 -2.63 -12.27 -10.52
CA ASN A 70 -3.77 -13.14 -10.85
C ASN A 70 -4.91 -13.07 -9.82
N THR A 71 -5.15 -11.91 -9.24
CA THR A 71 -6.20 -11.68 -8.24
C THR A 71 -7.05 -10.48 -8.64
N LEU A 72 -8.34 -10.52 -8.28
CA LEU A 72 -9.22 -9.38 -8.52
C LEU A 72 -8.56 -8.07 -8.06
N THR A 73 -8.41 -7.15 -8.98
CA THR A 73 -7.82 -5.83 -8.73
C THR A 73 -8.81 -4.76 -9.15
N GLN A 74 -9.10 -3.84 -8.25
CA GLN A 74 -9.92 -2.67 -8.49
C GLN A 74 -9.05 -1.43 -8.44
N LEU A 75 -9.05 -0.63 -9.51
CA LEU A 75 -8.35 0.64 -9.58
C LEU A 75 -9.41 1.74 -9.57
N VAL A 76 -9.43 2.54 -8.52
CA VAL A 76 -10.42 3.60 -8.32
C VAL A 76 -9.76 4.96 -8.55
N PHE A 77 -10.39 5.77 -9.37
CA PHE A 77 -9.98 7.13 -9.71
C PHE A 77 -11.07 8.10 -9.33
N ASP A 78 -10.74 9.06 -8.46
CA ASP A 78 -11.66 10.09 -8.00
C ASP A 78 -11.22 11.46 -8.49
N TYR A 79 -12.04 12.07 -9.35
CA TYR A 79 -11.82 13.42 -9.85
C TYR A 79 -12.40 14.43 -8.88
N GLN A 80 -11.56 15.28 -8.35
CA GLN A 80 -11.99 16.34 -7.45
C GLN A 80 -12.66 17.50 -8.22
N ASP A 81 -12.22 17.76 -9.44
CA ASP A 81 -12.75 18.88 -10.23
C ASP A 81 -14.00 18.49 -11.03
N LEU A 82 -15.04 19.31 -10.90
CA LEU A 82 -16.34 19.10 -11.56
C LEU A 82 -16.26 19.12 -13.09
N LYS A 83 -15.29 19.83 -13.68
CA LYS A 83 -15.16 19.91 -15.15
C LYS A 83 -14.90 18.52 -15.77
N TYR A 84 -14.14 17.66 -15.12
CA TYR A 84 -13.81 16.32 -15.62
C TYR A 84 -15.00 15.37 -15.59
N ARG A 85 -16.00 15.62 -14.72
CA ARG A 85 -17.24 14.81 -14.66
C ARG A 85 -18.11 14.95 -15.90
N ASN A 86 -17.90 16.00 -16.68
CA ASN A 86 -18.61 16.26 -17.92
C ASN A 86 -17.83 15.82 -19.16
N MET A 87 -16.55 15.47 -19.02
CA MET A 87 -15.73 14.94 -20.09
C MET A 87 -15.95 13.44 -20.29
N LEU A 88 -15.64 12.96 -21.47
CA LEU A 88 -15.52 11.54 -21.76
C LEU A 88 -14.14 11.07 -21.31
N VAL A 89 -14.10 9.95 -20.61
CA VAL A 89 -12.85 9.40 -20.07
C VAL A 89 -12.65 7.98 -20.56
N GLU A 90 -11.48 7.72 -21.09
CA GLU A 90 -11.02 6.42 -21.54
C GLU A 90 -9.83 5.98 -20.67
N PHE A 91 -9.75 4.69 -20.38
CA PHE A 91 -8.63 4.10 -19.66
C PHE A 91 -8.05 2.92 -20.43
N GLU A 92 -6.74 2.89 -20.51
CA GLU A 92 -5.99 1.75 -21.01
C GLU A 92 -4.90 1.40 -20.01
N VAL A 93 -4.70 0.11 -19.73
CA VAL A 93 -3.59 -0.37 -18.92
C VAL A 93 -2.67 -1.20 -19.80
N THR A 94 -1.39 -0.84 -19.84
CA THR A 94 -0.36 -1.55 -20.61
C THR A 94 0.70 -2.10 -19.68
N LYS A 95 1.29 -3.25 -20.07
CA LYS A 95 2.48 -3.80 -19.44
C LYS A 95 3.71 -3.23 -20.14
N GLU A 96 4.66 -2.74 -19.35
CA GLU A 96 5.90 -2.17 -19.84
C GLU A 96 7.08 -3.16 -19.74
N PRO A 97 8.11 -3.08 -20.61
CA PRO A 97 8.29 -2.08 -21.69
C PRO A 97 7.60 -2.42 -23.02
N GLU A 98 6.92 -3.58 -23.12
CA GLU A 98 6.37 -4.09 -24.39
C GLU A 98 5.15 -3.29 -24.87
N GLY A 99 4.53 -2.48 -24.02
CA GLY A 99 3.30 -1.74 -24.31
C GLY A 99 2.08 -2.66 -24.55
N THR A 100 2.13 -3.89 -24.02
CA THR A 100 1.05 -4.87 -24.21
C THR A 100 -0.18 -4.47 -23.42
N ARG A 101 -1.30 -4.24 -24.13
CA ARG A 101 -2.58 -3.91 -23.49
C ARG A 101 -3.09 -5.06 -22.65
N VAL A 102 -3.33 -4.80 -21.35
CA VAL A 102 -3.91 -5.78 -20.42
C VAL A 102 -5.34 -5.44 -20.02
N PHE A 103 -5.75 -4.18 -20.16
CA PHE A 103 -7.11 -3.73 -19.87
C PHE A 103 -7.47 -2.51 -20.73
N PHE A 104 -8.76 -2.40 -21.06
CA PHE A 104 -9.28 -1.25 -21.79
C PHE A 104 -10.72 -0.95 -21.35
N LEU A 105 -10.97 0.30 -20.95
CA LEU A 105 -12.29 0.83 -20.71
C LEU A 105 -12.58 1.90 -21.79
N PRO A 106 -13.56 1.69 -22.66
CA PRO A 106 -13.86 2.64 -23.73
C PRO A 106 -14.37 3.96 -23.17
N SER A 107 -14.18 5.01 -23.96
CA SER A 107 -14.54 6.38 -23.65
C SER A 107 -16.01 6.50 -23.22
N ALA A 108 -16.23 6.98 -21.99
CA ALA A 108 -17.56 7.15 -21.41
C ALA A 108 -17.58 8.32 -20.41
N LYS A 109 -18.79 8.84 -20.14
CA LYS A 109 -19.00 9.91 -19.15
C LYS A 109 -19.25 9.31 -17.77
N HIS A 110 -18.50 9.76 -16.79
CA HIS A 110 -18.61 9.33 -15.37
C HIS A 110 -19.08 10.47 -14.47
N LYS A 111 -20.39 10.69 -14.43
CA LYS A 111 -21.01 11.82 -13.70
C LYS A 111 -20.76 11.83 -12.20
N SER A 112 -20.52 10.67 -11.59
CA SER A 112 -20.18 10.55 -10.17
C SER A 112 -18.86 11.22 -9.78
N GLY A 113 -17.95 11.39 -10.77
CA GLY A 113 -16.59 11.83 -10.53
C GLY A 113 -15.67 10.73 -10.00
N SER A 114 -16.16 9.51 -9.94
CA SER A 114 -15.38 8.33 -9.59
C SER A 114 -15.49 7.28 -10.69
N VAL A 115 -14.38 6.65 -11.04
CA VAL A 115 -14.31 5.55 -11.99
C VAL A 115 -13.63 4.36 -11.34
N ASN A 116 -14.27 3.21 -11.42
CA ASN A 116 -13.71 1.95 -10.95
C ASN A 116 -13.39 1.04 -12.14
N LEU A 117 -12.10 0.75 -12.31
CA LEU A 117 -11.63 -0.23 -13.29
C LEU A 117 -11.50 -1.58 -12.60
N GLU A 118 -12.32 -2.52 -12.99
CA GLU A 118 -12.31 -3.86 -12.43
C GLU A 118 -11.52 -4.82 -13.33
N LEU A 119 -10.30 -5.13 -12.94
CA LEU A 119 -9.47 -6.17 -13.55
C LEU A 119 -9.78 -7.50 -12.84
N LYS A 120 -10.76 -8.26 -13.37
CA LYS A 120 -11.29 -9.49 -12.72
C LYS A 120 -10.21 -10.50 -12.38
N ASN A 121 -9.25 -10.67 -13.27
CA ASN A 121 -8.12 -11.58 -13.08
C ASN A 121 -6.84 -10.84 -12.65
N GLY A 122 -6.93 -9.53 -12.36
CA GLY A 122 -5.78 -8.69 -12.06
C GLY A 122 -4.79 -8.65 -13.22
N VAL A 123 -3.51 -8.54 -12.86
CA VAL A 123 -2.39 -8.66 -13.79
C VAL A 123 -1.68 -9.99 -13.59
N ALA A 124 -1.31 -10.65 -14.71
CA ALA A 124 -0.79 -12.01 -14.69
C ALA A 124 0.70 -12.07 -14.28
N GLU A 125 1.46 -11.04 -14.61
CA GLU A 125 2.92 -11.05 -14.48
C GLU A 125 3.41 -9.91 -13.60
N ALA A 126 4.51 -10.16 -12.91
CA ALA A 126 5.21 -9.12 -12.18
C ALA A 126 5.89 -8.16 -13.17
N GLY A 127 5.87 -6.86 -12.87
CA GLY A 127 6.50 -5.86 -13.71
C GLY A 127 5.96 -4.45 -13.51
N GLN A 128 6.35 -3.58 -14.41
CA GLN A 128 5.84 -2.21 -14.48
C GLN A 128 4.63 -2.17 -15.42
N TYR A 129 3.64 -1.37 -15.05
CA TYR A 129 2.44 -1.12 -15.81
C TYR A 129 2.20 0.39 -15.90
N LEU A 130 1.63 0.82 -17.02
CA LEU A 130 1.15 2.18 -17.23
C LEU A 130 -0.35 2.19 -17.35
N ILE A 131 -0.99 3.14 -16.68
CA ILE A 131 -2.39 3.49 -16.88
C ILE A 131 -2.40 4.74 -17.72
N HIS A 132 -2.98 4.65 -18.92
CA HIS A 132 -3.23 5.76 -19.82
C HIS A 132 -4.64 6.26 -19.55
N ILE A 133 -4.78 7.54 -19.25
CA ILE A 133 -6.05 8.21 -18.99
C ILE A 133 -6.22 9.28 -20.05
N THR A 134 -7.20 9.09 -20.91
CA THR A 134 -7.54 10.06 -21.95
C THR A 134 -8.87 10.73 -21.62
N LEU A 135 -8.85 12.04 -21.42
CA LEU A 135 -10.05 12.85 -21.23
C LEU A 135 -10.28 13.70 -22.48
N VAL A 136 -11.48 13.64 -23.00
CA VAL A 136 -11.89 14.45 -24.16
C VAL A 136 -13.18 15.20 -23.85
N PRO A 137 -13.35 16.44 -24.37
CA PRO A 137 -14.63 17.12 -24.29
C PRO A 137 -15.73 16.28 -24.94
N ASP A 138 -16.90 16.23 -24.33
CA ASP A 138 -18.06 15.53 -24.91
C ASP A 138 -18.60 16.31 -26.12
N PRO A 139 -18.54 15.76 -27.34
CA PRO A 139 -19.03 16.44 -28.52
C PRO A 139 -20.56 16.67 -28.51
N ASN A 140 -21.29 15.97 -27.63
CA ASN A 140 -22.72 16.10 -27.48
C ASN A 140 -23.11 17.03 -26.31
N ASP A 141 -22.15 17.69 -25.70
CA ASP A 141 -22.42 18.62 -24.60
C ASP A 141 -22.90 19.97 -25.10
N THR A 142 -24.20 20.10 -25.29
CA THR A 142 -24.85 21.32 -25.78
C THR A 142 -24.82 22.49 -24.78
N GLU A 143 -24.49 22.21 -23.51
CA GLU A 143 -24.45 23.20 -22.46
C GLU A 143 -23.02 23.70 -22.12
N ASN A 144 -22.04 23.31 -22.96
CA ASN A 144 -20.62 23.65 -22.77
C ASN A 144 -20.06 23.36 -21.36
N ARG A 145 -20.56 22.33 -20.71
CA ARG A 145 -20.12 21.91 -19.39
C ARG A 145 -18.78 21.15 -19.45
N SER A 146 -18.52 20.47 -20.56
CA SER A 146 -17.24 19.85 -20.84
C SER A 146 -16.32 20.88 -21.51
N GLN A 147 -15.64 21.68 -20.70
CA GLN A 147 -14.69 22.67 -21.20
C GLN A 147 -13.28 22.13 -21.06
N GLY A 148 -12.46 22.38 -22.07
CA GLY A 148 -11.05 22.06 -22.03
C GLY A 148 -10.55 21.38 -23.30
N GLU A 149 -9.25 21.19 -23.35
CA GLU A 149 -8.57 20.44 -24.39
C GLU A 149 -8.55 18.96 -24.06
N ARG A 150 -8.27 18.11 -25.03
CA ARG A 150 -7.94 16.70 -24.82
C ARG A 150 -6.74 16.61 -23.88
N LEU A 151 -6.84 15.76 -22.89
CA LEU A 151 -5.76 15.44 -21.96
C LEU A 151 -5.38 13.98 -22.09
N ASP A 152 -4.10 13.73 -22.21
CA ASP A 152 -3.53 12.38 -22.18
C ASP A 152 -2.54 12.34 -21.01
N VAL A 153 -2.87 11.55 -19.98
CA VAL A 153 -2.08 11.45 -18.74
C VAL A 153 -1.69 10.01 -18.51
N HIS A 154 -0.51 9.81 -17.97
CA HIS A 154 0.02 8.48 -17.68
C HIS A 154 0.37 8.35 -16.20
N MET A 155 0.00 7.23 -15.62
CA MET A 155 0.36 6.88 -14.26
C MET A 155 0.94 5.47 -14.22
N GLY A 156 2.13 5.31 -13.60
CA GLY A 156 2.78 4.03 -13.46
C GLY A 156 2.42 3.31 -12.17
N PHE A 157 2.29 1.98 -12.23
CA PHE A 157 2.29 1.14 -11.05
C PHE A 157 3.16 -0.11 -11.25
N LYS A 158 3.61 -0.70 -10.14
CA LYS A 158 4.37 -1.93 -10.14
C LYS A 158 3.53 -3.07 -9.58
N ALA A 159 3.39 -4.16 -10.32
CA ALA A 159 2.71 -5.36 -9.86
C ALA A 159 3.70 -6.48 -9.50
N GLY A 160 3.30 -7.29 -8.52
CA GLY A 160 4.12 -8.39 -8.03
C GLY A 160 5.28 -7.95 -7.14
N GLY A 161 5.88 -8.89 -6.47
CA GLY A 161 7.03 -8.66 -5.59
C GLY A 161 6.68 -8.72 -4.10
N GLY A 162 5.40 -9.00 -3.74
CA GLY A 162 4.94 -9.06 -2.36
C GLY A 162 5.26 -7.79 -1.57
N GLN A 163 4.74 -7.62 -0.39
CA GLN A 163 5.30 -6.64 0.55
C GLN A 163 6.67 -7.18 1.00
N ALA A 164 7.73 -6.79 0.33
CA ALA A 164 9.07 -7.09 0.81
C ALA A 164 9.18 -6.46 2.20
N VAL A 165 9.30 -7.32 3.22
CA VAL A 165 9.54 -6.86 4.60
C VAL A 165 10.69 -5.86 4.53
N SER A 166 10.43 -4.61 4.89
CA SER A 166 11.44 -3.57 4.78
C SER A 166 12.66 -3.99 5.63
N LYS A 167 13.88 -3.68 5.18
CA LYS A 167 15.09 -3.97 5.95
C LYS A 167 15.00 -3.44 7.38
N ASN A 168 14.35 -2.29 7.56
CA ASN A 168 14.12 -1.69 8.87
C ASN A 168 13.15 -2.51 9.73
N SER A 169 12.09 -3.08 9.14
CA SER A 169 11.18 -3.98 9.84
C SER A 169 11.88 -5.28 10.23
N LEU A 170 12.74 -5.82 9.37
CA LEU A 170 13.51 -7.03 9.66
C LEU A 170 14.47 -6.79 10.84
N LEU A 171 15.17 -5.65 10.86
CA LEU A 171 16.03 -5.25 11.97
C LEU A 171 15.22 -5.07 13.26
N LEU A 172 14.04 -4.49 13.17
CA LEU A 172 13.16 -4.30 14.32
C LEU A 172 12.69 -5.66 14.88
N TYR A 173 12.26 -6.58 14.03
CA TYR A 173 11.88 -7.93 14.45
C TYR A 173 13.05 -8.70 15.06
N ALA A 174 14.25 -8.59 14.47
CA ALA A 174 15.47 -9.19 15.03
C ALA A 174 15.77 -8.60 16.40
N PHE A 175 15.70 -7.29 16.57
CA PHE A 175 15.90 -6.62 17.86
C PHE A 175 14.93 -7.13 18.93
N PHE A 176 13.64 -7.23 18.62
CA PHE A 176 12.65 -7.75 19.58
C PHE A 176 12.85 -9.24 19.89
N ALA A 177 13.26 -10.04 18.90
CA ALA A 177 13.58 -11.45 19.13
C ALA A 177 14.78 -11.60 20.08
N PHE A 178 15.85 -10.84 19.86
CA PHE A 178 17.02 -10.85 20.74
C PHE A 178 16.69 -10.32 22.15
N ALA A 179 15.91 -9.25 22.25
CA ALA A 179 15.48 -8.71 23.53
C ALA A 179 14.62 -9.73 24.29
N GLY A 180 13.71 -10.43 23.63
CA GLY A 180 12.90 -11.50 24.21
C GLY A 180 13.75 -12.68 24.72
N LEU A 181 14.71 -13.14 23.90
CA LEU A 181 15.64 -14.19 24.26
C LEU A 181 16.53 -13.78 25.46
N TYR A 182 16.95 -12.52 25.51
CA TYR A 182 17.73 -12.00 26.62
C TYR A 182 16.92 -11.94 27.91
N VAL A 183 15.65 -11.51 27.85
CA VAL A 183 14.76 -11.56 29.04
C VAL A 183 14.51 -13.00 29.48
N LEU A 184 14.34 -13.95 28.58
CA LEU A 184 14.23 -15.38 28.89
C LEU A 184 15.51 -15.90 29.56
N TYR A 185 16.69 -15.54 29.08
CA TYR A 185 17.98 -15.89 29.65
C TYR A 185 18.11 -15.37 31.08
N LEU A 186 17.65 -14.15 31.37
CA LEU A 186 17.71 -13.57 32.73
C LEU A 186 16.67 -14.14 33.69
N SER A 187 15.49 -14.57 33.16
CA SER A 187 14.34 -14.97 33.99
C SER A 187 14.21 -16.48 34.22
N ASN A 188 14.82 -17.32 33.37
CA ASN A 188 14.69 -18.77 33.42
C ASN A 188 16.05 -19.45 33.60
N GLU A 189 16.31 -20.01 34.78
CA GLU A 189 17.59 -20.68 35.12
C GLU A 189 17.87 -21.91 34.22
N GLY A 190 16.82 -22.67 33.81
CA GLY A 190 16.99 -23.81 32.93
C GLY A 190 17.37 -23.40 31.51
N PHE A 191 16.81 -22.31 31.00
CA PHE A 191 17.19 -21.74 29.71
C PHE A 191 18.61 -21.20 29.72
N LYS A 192 18.99 -20.50 30.81
CA LYS A 192 20.34 -19.98 31.01
C LYS A 192 21.38 -21.10 30.97
N THR A 193 21.15 -22.19 31.74
CA THR A 193 22.09 -23.32 31.76
C THR A 193 22.32 -23.94 30.38
N LYS A 194 21.24 -24.13 29.60
CA LYS A 194 21.35 -24.67 28.22
C LYS A 194 22.13 -23.74 27.31
N VAL A 195 21.88 -22.43 27.39
CA VAL A 195 22.59 -21.43 26.58
C VAL A 195 24.09 -21.43 26.96
N ASP A 196 24.42 -21.44 28.25
CA ASP A 196 25.78 -21.43 28.70
C ASP A 196 26.54 -22.73 28.32
N GLU A 197 25.86 -23.89 28.29
CA GLU A 197 26.40 -25.15 27.76
C GLU A 197 26.74 -25.08 26.28
N ILE A 198 25.87 -24.48 25.47
CA ILE A 198 26.10 -24.31 24.04
C ILE A 198 27.32 -23.42 23.78
N PHE A 199 27.43 -22.29 24.48
CA PHE A 199 28.57 -21.40 24.35
C PHE A 199 29.91 -22.02 24.82
N LYS A 200 29.88 -22.92 25.80
CA LYS A 200 31.09 -23.67 26.19
C LYS A 200 31.53 -24.61 25.07
N LYS A 201 30.61 -25.37 24.46
CA LYS A 201 30.92 -26.31 23.35
C LYS A 201 31.43 -25.62 22.07
N VAL A 202 31.13 -24.36 21.85
CA VAL A 202 31.62 -23.59 20.70
C VAL A 202 33.01 -23.04 20.92
N LYS A 203 33.48 -22.99 22.19
CA LYS A 203 34.75 -22.39 22.55
C LYS A 203 35.89 -23.43 22.70
N ASP A 204 35.54 -24.70 22.81
CA ASP A 204 36.42 -25.88 22.78
C ASP A 204 36.48 -26.45 21.35
#